data_d6cf600242f90723db0217dba3cc31d5
#
_entry.id   d6cf600242f90723db0217dba3cc31d5
#
_cell.length_a   1.000
_cell.length_b   1.000
_cell.length_c   1.000
_cell.angle_alpha   90.00
_cell.angle_beta   90.00
_cell.angle_gamma   90.00
#
_symmetry.space_group_name_H-M   'P 1'
#
loop_
_entity.id
_entity.type
_entity.pdbx_description
1 polymer ?
#
loop_
_entity_poly.entity_id
_entity_poly.type
_entity_poly.pdbx_seq_one_letter_code
_entity_poly.pdbx_strand_id
1 'polypeptide(L)'
;PDGEGSWLDDSGKVGLAHRRLAIIDLSSSGAQPMKGRDGTLITLNGEIYNYLELQESLSGSWDFSSESDTETVLASYDRYGEECVDHLRGMFSFAIWDDRKQRLFCARDRFGIKPFYYTTVDEVFYFASEAKALLPVLPDIATDAEAMAEYLTFNFVIGENTLFKGIKQL
;
A
#
# COMPACT_ATOMS: atom_id res chain seq x y z
N PRO A 1 -16.48 7.29 1.61
CA PRO A 1 -15.95 6.12 0.88
C PRO A 1 -17.08 5.37 0.23
N ASP A 2 -16.83 4.85 -0.98
CA ASP A 2 -17.83 4.14 -1.79
C ASP A 2 -17.85 2.64 -1.49
N GLY A 3 -16.84 2.16 -0.75
CA GLY A 3 -16.73 0.77 -0.32
C GLY A 3 -15.72 0.59 0.80
N GLU A 4 -15.81 -0.56 1.42
CA GLU A 4 -14.86 -1.03 2.43
C GLU A 4 -14.65 -2.54 2.28
N GLY A 5 -13.47 -3.01 2.66
CA GLY A 5 -13.16 -4.42 2.68
C GLY A 5 -12.07 -4.74 3.69
N SER A 6 -12.10 -5.96 4.16
CA SER A 6 -11.07 -6.51 5.03
C SER A 6 -10.81 -7.97 4.70
N TRP A 7 -9.60 -8.40 4.96
CA TRP A 7 -9.20 -9.79 4.84
C TRP A 7 -8.26 -10.14 5.99
N LEU A 8 -8.43 -11.32 6.51
CA LEU A 8 -7.59 -11.91 7.54
C LEU A 8 -7.19 -13.31 7.06
N ASP A 9 -5.95 -13.68 7.19
CA ASP A 9 -5.52 -15.04 6.88
C ASP A 9 -6.06 -16.05 7.92
N ASP A 10 -6.09 -17.32 7.54
CA ASP A 10 -6.66 -18.38 8.40
C ASP A 10 -5.89 -18.55 9.73
N SER A 11 -4.62 -18.14 9.77
CA SER A 11 -3.80 -18.19 10.99
C SER A 11 -3.99 -16.98 11.90
N GLY A 12 -4.66 -15.92 11.42
CA GLY A 12 -4.83 -14.65 12.12
C GLY A 12 -3.56 -13.80 12.23
N LYS A 13 -2.52 -14.13 11.44
CA LYS A 13 -1.24 -13.42 11.49
C LYS A 13 -1.12 -12.24 10.52
N VAL A 14 -1.89 -12.27 9.44
CA VAL A 14 -1.87 -11.24 8.41
C VAL A 14 -3.26 -10.71 8.19
N GLY A 15 -3.43 -9.40 8.30
CA GLY A 15 -4.70 -8.71 8.02
C GLY A 15 -4.48 -7.51 7.11
N LEU A 16 -5.35 -7.35 6.13
CA LEU A 16 -5.41 -6.19 5.26
C LEU A 16 -6.81 -5.57 5.32
N ALA A 17 -6.88 -4.26 5.32
CA ALA A 17 -8.14 -3.53 5.27
C ALA A 17 -8.03 -2.33 4.34
N HIS A 18 -9.14 -1.98 3.69
CA HIS A 18 -9.20 -0.86 2.77
C HIS A 18 -10.54 -0.13 2.84
N ARG A 19 -10.49 1.20 2.72
CA ARG A 19 -11.68 2.03 2.50
C ARG A 19 -11.51 2.71 1.15
N ARG A 20 -12.37 2.35 0.21
CA ARG A 20 -12.26 2.73 -1.19
C ARG A 20 -13.00 4.04 -1.49
N LEU A 21 -12.32 4.91 -2.25
CA LEU A 21 -12.96 5.90 -3.11
C LEU A 21 -12.85 5.38 -4.55
N ALA A 22 -13.98 5.09 -5.18
CA ALA A 22 -14.00 4.55 -6.54
C ALA A 22 -13.76 5.67 -7.56
N ILE A 23 -12.70 5.54 -8.37
CA ILE A 23 -12.31 6.53 -9.38
C ILE A 23 -12.28 5.91 -10.78
N ILE A 24 -11.48 4.87 -11.00
CA ILE A 24 -11.29 4.24 -12.31
C ILE A 24 -12.38 3.19 -12.54
N ASP A 25 -12.44 2.16 -11.73
CA ASP A 25 -13.48 1.12 -11.81
C ASP A 25 -14.55 1.38 -10.75
N LEU A 26 -15.76 1.73 -11.16
CA LEU A 26 -16.87 2.02 -10.23
C LEU A 26 -17.61 0.76 -9.78
N SER A 27 -17.27 -0.40 -10.33
CA SER A 27 -17.90 -1.68 -10.02
C SER A 27 -17.33 -2.33 -8.76
N SER A 28 -17.96 -3.40 -8.34
CA SER A 28 -17.46 -4.24 -7.23
C SER A 28 -16.18 -5.01 -7.60
N SER A 29 -15.85 -5.14 -8.88
CA SER A 29 -14.62 -5.80 -9.35
C SER A 29 -13.35 -5.06 -8.91
N GLY A 30 -13.43 -3.74 -8.68
CA GLY A 30 -12.35 -2.94 -8.12
C GLY A 30 -12.29 -2.93 -6.59
N ALA A 31 -13.02 -3.81 -5.89
CA ALA A 31 -13.00 -3.87 -4.42
C ALA A 31 -11.62 -4.29 -3.89
N GLN A 32 -11.25 -3.74 -2.72
CA GLN A 32 -9.99 -4.02 -2.06
C GLN A 32 -10.20 -4.45 -0.59
N PRO A 33 -9.32 -5.28 0.01
CA PRO A 33 -8.15 -5.91 -0.59
C PRO A 33 -8.51 -6.78 -1.79
N MET A 34 -7.78 -6.59 -2.91
CA MET A 34 -8.04 -7.32 -4.15
C MET A 34 -7.23 -8.61 -4.17
N LYS A 35 -7.87 -9.72 -4.55
CA LYS A 35 -7.20 -11.02 -4.70
C LYS A 35 -6.60 -11.15 -6.10
N GLY A 36 -5.35 -11.53 -6.15
CA GLY A 36 -4.66 -11.96 -7.36
C GLY A 36 -4.59 -13.48 -7.47
N ARG A 37 -3.65 -13.96 -8.27
CA ARG A 37 -3.38 -15.39 -8.42
C ARG A 37 -2.61 -15.93 -7.21
N ASP A 38 -2.73 -17.23 -6.99
CA ASP A 38 -1.90 -18.01 -6.06
C ASP A 38 -1.83 -17.44 -4.63
N GLY A 39 -2.92 -16.87 -4.14
CA GLY A 39 -2.99 -16.34 -2.78
C GLY A 39 -2.37 -14.96 -2.59
N THR A 40 -2.01 -14.25 -3.66
CA THR A 40 -1.61 -12.83 -3.55
C THR A 40 -2.82 -11.96 -3.24
N LEU A 41 -2.59 -10.92 -2.42
CA LEU A 41 -3.58 -9.88 -2.10
C LEU A 41 -2.91 -8.52 -2.11
N ILE A 42 -3.63 -7.50 -2.58
CA ILE A 42 -3.15 -6.11 -2.59
C ILE A 42 -4.13 -5.16 -1.92
N THR A 43 -3.57 -4.16 -1.25
CA THR A 43 -4.25 -2.90 -0.94
C THR A 43 -3.42 -1.75 -1.53
N LEU A 44 -4.07 -0.90 -2.32
CA LEU A 44 -3.47 0.21 -3.06
C LEU A 44 -4.18 1.52 -2.70
N ASN A 45 -3.41 2.52 -2.31
CA ASN A 45 -3.83 3.92 -2.24
C ASN A 45 -3.13 4.67 -3.36
N GLY A 46 -3.83 5.04 -4.41
CA GLY A 46 -3.20 5.74 -5.52
C GLY A 46 -3.88 5.55 -6.85
N GLU A 47 -3.12 5.86 -7.90
CA GLU A 47 -3.53 5.74 -9.29
C GLU A 47 -2.31 5.44 -10.17
N ILE A 48 -2.41 4.42 -11.01
CA ILE A 48 -1.36 4.02 -11.96
C ILE A 48 -1.73 4.58 -13.34
N TYR A 49 -1.07 5.62 -13.77
CA TYR A 49 -1.43 6.36 -14.98
C TYR A 49 -1.25 5.57 -16.29
N ASN A 50 -0.30 4.64 -16.30
CA ASN A 50 -0.03 3.80 -17.47
C ASN A 50 -0.68 2.39 -17.38
N TYR A 51 -1.75 2.26 -16.61
CA TYR A 51 -2.39 0.95 -16.39
C TYR A 51 -2.91 0.31 -17.68
N LEU A 52 -3.46 1.07 -18.61
CA LEU A 52 -3.94 0.55 -19.90
C LEU A 52 -2.81 -0.02 -20.77
N GLU A 53 -1.65 0.68 -20.84
CA GLU A 53 -0.46 0.21 -21.56
C GLU A 53 0.07 -1.11 -20.96
N LEU A 54 0.05 -1.19 -19.62
CA LEU A 54 0.47 -2.39 -18.90
C LEU A 54 -0.52 -3.53 -19.10
N GLN A 55 -1.83 -3.28 -19.05
CA GLN A 55 -2.85 -4.31 -19.34
C GLN A 55 -2.69 -4.87 -20.73
N GLU A 56 -2.48 -4.04 -21.76
CA GLU A 56 -2.22 -4.48 -23.11
C GLU A 56 -0.98 -5.39 -23.17
N SER A 57 0.13 -4.98 -22.57
CA SER A 57 1.38 -5.73 -22.56
C SER A 57 1.32 -7.05 -21.80
N LEU A 58 0.46 -7.15 -20.78
CA LEU A 58 0.31 -8.31 -19.90
C LEU A 58 -0.86 -9.22 -20.30
N SER A 59 -1.70 -8.83 -21.27
CA SER A 59 -2.91 -9.56 -21.67
C SER A 59 -2.65 -11.01 -22.14
N GLY A 60 -1.44 -11.31 -22.59
CA GLY A 60 -1.04 -12.68 -22.95
C GLY A 60 -0.72 -13.59 -21.77
N SER A 61 -0.54 -13.04 -20.57
CA SER A 61 -0.17 -13.76 -19.36
C SER A 61 -1.16 -13.58 -18.18
N TRP A 62 -2.05 -12.59 -18.28
CA TRP A 62 -3.05 -12.30 -17.26
C TRP A 62 -4.43 -12.06 -17.87
N ASP A 63 -5.45 -12.74 -17.36
CA ASP A 63 -6.85 -12.51 -17.74
C ASP A 63 -7.42 -11.46 -16.79
N PHE A 64 -7.52 -10.22 -17.26
CA PHE A 64 -8.07 -9.12 -16.49
C PHE A 64 -9.58 -9.31 -16.28
N SER A 65 -10.02 -9.18 -15.03
CA SER A 65 -11.41 -9.31 -14.60
C SER A 65 -12.06 -7.97 -14.22
N SER A 66 -11.25 -6.92 -14.12
CA SER A 66 -11.67 -5.57 -13.81
C SER A 66 -10.99 -4.53 -14.70
N GLU A 67 -11.51 -3.32 -14.69
CA GLU A 67 -10.87 -2.16 -15.32
C GLU A 67 -9.96 -1.41 -14.32
N SER A 68 -9.74 -1.97 -13.12
CA SER A 68 -8.98 -1.34 -12.05
C SER A 68 -7.48 -1.37 -12.32
N ASP A 69 -6.83 -0.25 -12.08
CA ASP A 69 -5.37 -0.15 -12.05
C ASP A 69 -4.74 -1.01 -10.93
N THR A 70 -5.50 -1.29 -9.87
CA THR A 70 -5.09 -2.19 -8.79
C THR A 70 -4.82 -3.61 -9.31
N GLU A 71 -5.66 -4.14 -10.21
CA GLU A 71 -5.44 -5.45 -10.83
C GLU A 71 -4.19 -5.44 -11.71
N THR A 72 -3.92 -4.31 -12.36
CA THR A 72 -2.71 -4.12 -13.17
C THR A 72 -1.43 -4.20 -12.33
N VAL A 73 -1.45 -3.68 -11.10
CA VAL A 73 -0.30 -3.85 -10.17
C VAL A 73 -0.11 -5.32 -9.80
N LEU A 74 -1.19 -6.07 -9.52
CA LEU A 74 -1.10 -7.51 -9.25
C LEU A 74 -0.54 -8.29 -10.45
N ALA A 75 -1.01 -8.01 -11.66
CA ALA A 75 -0.50 -8.62 -12.89
C ALA A 75 0.98 -8.30 -13.12
N SER A 76 1.38 -7.05 -12.83
CA SER A 76 2.78 -6.63 -12.91
C SER A 76 3.65 -7.34 -11.87
N TYR A 77 3.16 -7.49 -10.63
CA TYR A 77 3.86 -8.23 -9.58
C TYR A 77 3.99 -9.73 -9.91
N ASP A 78 2.96 -10.35 -10.47
CA ASP A 78 3.02 -11.74 -10.92
C ASP A 78 4.10 -11.94 -11.99
N ARG A 79 4.24 -10.99 -12.90
CA ARG A 79 5.18 -11.05 -14.03
C ARG A 79 6.61 -10.68 -13.64
N TYR A 80 6.81 -9.63 -12.86
CA TYR A 80 8.11 -9.00 -12.60
C TYR A 80 8.56 -9.11 -11.14
N GLY A 81 7.72 -9.62 -10.24
CA GLY A 81 8.02 -9.63 -8.81
C GLY A 81 8.13 -8.20 -8.25
N GLU A 82 9.13 -7.97 -7.42
CA GLU A 82 9.36 -6.65 -6.81
C GLU A 82 9.81 -5.58 -7.81
N GLU A 83 10.38 -5.99 -8.95
CA GLU A 83 10.75 -5.08 -10.04
C GLU A 83 9.52 -4.47 -10.74
N CYS A 84 8.31 -4.92 -10.41
CA CYS A 84 7.07 -4.33 -10.94
C CYS A 84 7.03 -2.81 -10.76
N VAL A 85 7.59 -2.27 -9.69
CA VAL A 85 7.64 -0.82 -9.41
C VAL A 85 8.36 -0.01 -10.49
N ASP A 86 9.29 -0.63 -11.23
CA ASP A 86 10.02 0.03 -12.30
C ASP A 86 9.17 0.22 -13.57
N HIS A 87 8.10 -0.56 -13.67
CA HIS A 87 7.15 -0.46 -14.78
C HIS A 87 5.97 0.47 -14.47
N LEU A 88 5.75 0.84 -13.20
CA LEU A 88 4.63 1.67 -12.79
C LEU A 88 4.94 3.16 -12.96
N ARG A 89 4.00 3.89 -13.56
CA ARG A 89 3.97 5.36 -13.59
C ARG A 89 2.69 5.83 -12.92
N GLY A 90 2.82 6.62 -11.87
CA GLY A 90 1.66 7.09 -11.12
C GLY A 90 2.02 7.64 -9.75
N MET A 91 1.01 7.91 -8.97
CA MET A 91 1.10 8.24 -7.56
C MET A 91 0.51 7.08 -6.77
N PHE A 92 1.31 6.40 -5.96
CA PHE A 92 0.85 5.19 -5.30
C PHE A 92 1.56 4.88 -3.98
N SER A 93 0.84 4.21 -3.12
CA SER A 93 1.40 3.41 -2.05
C SER A 93 0.59 2.12 -1.94
N PHE A 94 1.26 0.98 -1.86
CA PHE A 94 0.59 -0.30 -1.79
C PHE A 94 1.31 -1.30 -0.90
N ALA A 95 0.55 -2.29 -0.46
CA ALA A 95 1.06 -3.47 0.20
C ALA A 95 0.51 -4.72 -0.50
N ILE A 96 1.39 -5.63 -0.90
CA ILE A 96 1.05 -6.93 -1.48
C ILE A 96 1.46 -8.02 -0.49
N TRP A 97 0.49 -8.81 -0.04
CA TRP A 97 0.76 -10.07 0.64
C TRP A 97 0.92 -11.17 -0.40
N ASP A 98 2.07 -11.82 -0.41
CA ASP A 98 2.34 -13.01 -1.22
C ASP A 98 2.33 -14.25 -0.31
N ASP A 99 1.22 -14.98 -0.32
CA ASP A 99 1.02 -16.11 0.57
C ASP A 99 1.99 -17.28 0.27
N ARG A 100 2.39 -17.46 -0.99
CA ARG A 100 3.38 -18.48 -1.36
C ARG A 100 4.75 -18.20 -0.77
N LYS A 101 5.15 -16.92 -0.76
CA LYS A 101 6.45 -16.48 -0.23
C LYS A 101 6.39 -16.14 1.26
N GLN A 102 5.18 -16.11 1.86
CA GLN A 102 4.94 -15.67 3.23
C GLN A 102 5.57 -14.29 3.48
N ARG A 103 5.30 -13.34 2.57
CA ARG A 103 5.98 -12.05 2.51
C ARG A 103 5.03 -10.91 2.19
N LEU A 104 5.19 -9.84 2.94
CA LEU A 104 4.55 -8.56 2.64
C LEU A 104 5.53 -7.66 1.86
N PHE A 105 5.17 -7.30 0.63
CA PHE A 105 5.90 -6.35 -0.20
C PHE A 105 5.19 -5.00 -0.16
N CYS A 106 5.89 -3.97 0.31
CA CYS A 106 5.38 -2.61 0.40
C CYS A 106 6.15 -1.70 -0.54
N ALA A 107 5.45 -0.82 -1.24
CA ALA A 107 6.06 0.16 -2.12
C ALA A 107 5.32 1.49 -2.08
N ARG A 108 6.07 2.57 -2.35
CA ARG A 108 5.58 3.93 -2.44
C ARG A 108 6.16 4.61 -3.67
N ASP A 109 5.42 5.52 -4.30
CA ASP A 109 5.91 6.27 -5.45
C ASP A 109 7.17 7.08 -5.11
N ARG A 110 8.01 7.31 -6.11
CA ARG A 110 9.35 7.93 -5.96
C ARG A 110 9.33 9.34 -5.36
N PHE A 111 8.21 10.02 -5.44
CA PHE A 111 8.04 11.39 -4.91
C PHE A 111 7.30 11.42 -3.58
N GLY A 112 6.86 10.25 -3.08
CA GLY A 112 6.10 10.13 -1.85
C GLY A 112 4.76 10.87 -1.88
N ILE A 113 4.12 10.96 -3.06
CA ILE A 113 2.83 11.67 -3.22
C ILE A 113 1.75 10.97 -2.40
N LYS A 114 1.70 9.64 -2.45
CA LYS A 114 0.78 8.88 -1.60
C LYS A 114 1.47 8.49 -0.30
N PRO A 115 0.81 8.71 0.84
CA PRO A 115 1.40 8.40 2.14
C PRO A 115 1.42 6.89 2.41
N PHE A 116 2.49 6.43 3.03
CA PHE A 116 2.62 5.09 3.61
C PHE A 116 3.36 5.22 4.94
N TYR A 117 2.62 5.08 6.03
CA TYR A 117 3.17 5.11 7.39
C TYR A 117 3.25 3.70 7.95
N TYR A 118 4.27 3.43 8.76
CA TYR A 118 4.44 2.13 9.39
C TYR A 118 5.08 2.23 10.78
N THR A 119 4.89 1.19 11.56
CA THR A 119 5.54 0.97 12.85
C THR A 119 5.65 -0.53 13.12
N THR A 120 6.57 -0.91 14.02
CA THR A 120 6.65 -2.28 14.53
C THR A 120 6.54 -2.24 16.04
N VAL A 121 5.56 -2.95 16.58
CA VAL A 121 5.29 -3.06 18.02
C VAL A 121 5.10 -4.55 18.35
N ASP A 122 5.80 -5.05 19.34
CA ASP A 122 5.73 -6.46 19.78
C ASP A 122 5.88 -7.47 18.62
N GLU A 123 6.87 -7.23 17.75
CA GLU A 123 7.18 -8.01 16.55
C GLU A 123 6.07 -8.01 15.47
N VAL A 124 5.02 -7.19 15.63
CA VAL A 124 3.97 -7.01 14.64
C VAL A 124 4.24 -5.74 13.83
N PHE A 125 4.25 -5.89 12.52
CA PHE A 125 4.36 -4.77 11.57
C PHE A 125 2.97 -4.21 11.27
N TYR A 126 2.79 -2.92 11.51
CA TYR A 126 1.56 -2.17 11.22
C TYR A 126 1.83 -1.12 10.16
N PHE A 127 0.91 -0.94 9.23
CA PHE A 127 0.99 0.13 8.25
C PHE A 127 -0.38 0.77 7.97
N ALA A 128 -0.36 2.03 7.54
CA ALA A 128 -1.56 2.77 7.18
C ALA A 128 -1.24 3.95 6.25
N SER A 129 -2.26 4.43 5.54
CA SER A 129 -2.17 5.68 4.77
C SER A 129 -2.21 6.94 5.65
N GLU A 130 -2.60 6.83 6.92
CA GLU A 130 -2.63 7.95 7.86
C GLU A 130 -1.93 7.57 9.17
N ALA A 131 -0.95 8.37 9.59
CA ALA A 131 -0.19 8.12 10.83
C ALA A 131 -1.10 7.98 12.07
N LYS A 132 -2.20 8.75 12.12
CA LYS A 132 -3.16 8.68 13.23
C LYS A 132 -3.80 7.29 13.41
N ALA A 133 -3.89 6.50 12.35
CA ALA A 133 -4.44 5.14 12.44
C ALA A 133 -3.50 4.17 13.19
N LEU A 134 -2.22 4.52 13.30
CA LEU A 134 -1.21 3.73 14.01
C LEU A 134 -1.06 4.15 15.49
N LEU A 135 -1.60 5.28 15.91
CA LEU A 135 -1.48 5.74 17.30
C LEU A 135 -2.02 4.73 18.32
N PRO A 136 -3.16 4.04 18.09
CA PRO A 136 -3.70 3.11 19.07
C PRO A 136 -2.83 1.88 19.35
N VAL A 137 -1.89 1.55 18.46
CA VAL A 137 -1.00 0.39 18.66
C VAL A 137 0.33 0.77 19.32
N LEU A 138 0.63 2.06 19.44
CA LEU A 138 1.83 2.50 20.10
C LEU A 138 1.73 2.33 21.62
N PRO A 139 2.80 1.92 22.28
CA PRO A 139 2.83 1.81 23.76
C PRO A 139 2.75 3.18 24.45
N ASP A 140 3.21 4.24 23.80
CA ASP A 140 3.18 5.62 24.25
C ASP A 140 3.06 6.56 23.06
N ILE A 141 2.26 7.62 23.18
CA ILE A 141 2.10 8.64 22.15
C ILE A 141 2.97 9.84 22.53
N ALA A 142 4.10 9.95 21.87
CA ALA A 142 5.06 11.03 22.10
C ALA A 142 5.47 11.70 20.79
N THR A 143 5.88 12.97 20.89
CA THR A 143 6.47 13.70 19.77
C THR A 143 7.93 13.31 19.60
N ASP A 144 8.36 13.09 18.36
CA ASP A 144 9.76 12.95 18.01
C ASP A 144 10.43 14.33 18.04
N ALA A 145 11.39 14.53 18.93
CA ALA A 145 12.01 15.83 19.16
C ALA A 145 12.90 16.26 17.99
N GLU A 146 13.57 15.32 17.31
CA GLU A 146 14.42 15.59 16.14
C GLU A 146 13.55 15.96 14.95
N ALA A 147 12.54 15.16 14.64
CA ALA A 147 11.57 15.47 13.60
C ALA A 147 10.84 16.80 13.85
N MET A 148 10.55 17.14 15.11
CA MET A 148 9.97 18.43 15.44
C MET A 148 10.92 19.59 15.15
N ALA A 149 12.22 19.45 15.47
CA ALA A 149 13.22 20.46 15.17
C ALA A 149 13.39 20.65 13.65
N GLU A 150 13.39 19.57 12.87
CA GLU A 150 13.41 19.63 11.42
C GLU A 150 12.17 20.34 10.87
N TYR A 151 10.99 19.95 11.34
CA TYR A 151 9.74 20.59 10.92
C TYR A 151 9.71 22.10 11.20
N LEU A 152 10.17 22.53 12.38
CA LEU A 152 10.25 23.95 12.73
C LEU A 152 11.28 24.71 11.89
N THR A 153 12.29 24.02 11.35
CA THR A 153 13.35 24.63 10.54
C THR A 153 12.97 24.67 9.06
N PHE A 154 12.43 23.57 8.53
CA PHE A 154 12.24 23.35 7.08
C PHE A 154 10.76 23.32 6.65
N ASN A 155 9.80 23.33 7.60
CA ASN A 155 8.37 23.09 7.40
C ASN A 155 8.03 21.67 6.88
N PHE A 156 8.97 20.73 6.94
CA PHE A 156 8.77 19.30 6.69
C PHE A 156 9.80 18.48 7.46
N VAL A 157 9.52 17.19 7.62
CA VAL A 157 10.44 16.25 8.25
C VAL A 157 11.25 15.53 7.16
N ILE A 158 12.55 15.41 7.37
CA ILE A 158 13.49 14.81 6.40
C ILE A 158 13.56 13.30 6.62
N GLY A 159 13.62 12.53 5.51
CA GLY A 159 13.79 11.08 5.56
C GLY A 159 12.53 10.33 5.99
N GLU A 160 12.71 9.25 6.76
CA GLU A 160 11.65 8.33 7.12
C GLU A 160 10.92 8.66 8.45
N ASN A 161 11.43 9.57 9.25
CA ASN A 161 10.83 9.94 10.52
C ASN A 161 9.51 10.69 10.33
N THR A 162 8.68 10.73 11.38
CA THR A 162 7.47 11.54 11.46
C THR A 162 7.45 12.33 12.76
N LEU A 163 6.49 13.24 12.91
CA LEU A 163 6.31 13.95 14.18
C LEU A 163 5.89 13.03 15.34
N PHE A 164 5.44 11.82 15.05
CA PHE A 164 5.08 10.81 16.06
C PHE A 164 6.24 9.85 16.28
N LYS A 165 6.79 9.84 17.49
CA LYS A 165 7.87 8.93 17.88
C LYS A 165 7.46 7.47 17.64
N GLY A 166 8.29 6.72 16.90
CA GLY A 166 8.04 5.31 16.59
C GLY A 166 7.18 5.06 15.35
N ILE A 167 6.61 6.10 14.72
CA ILE A 167 5.96 5.98 13.40
C ILE A 167 6.91 6.51 12.34
N LYS A 168 7.11 5.71 11.30
CA LYS A 168 7.95 6.03 10.15
C LYS A 168 7.12 6.16 8.88
N GLN A 169 7.70 6.76 7.85
CA GLN A 169 7.18 6.77 6.48
C GLN A 169 8.14 6.04 5.54
N LEU A 170 7.57 5.36 4.56
CA LEU A 170 8.32 4.65 3.54
C LEU A 170 8.85 5.63 2.48
#